data_370dea8d738889122ede6c312b4ea574
#
_entry.id   370dea8d738889122ede6c312b4ea574
#
_cell.length_a   1.000
_cell.length_b   1.000
_cell.length_c   1.000
_cell.angle_alpha   90.00
_cell.angle_beta   90.00
_cell.angle_gamma   90.00
#
_symmetry.space_group_name_H-M   'P 1'
#
loop_
_entity.id
_entity.type
_entity.pdbx_description
1 polymer ?
#
loop_
_entity_poly.entity_id
_entity_poly.type
_entity_poly.pdbx_seq_one_letter_code
_entity_poly.pdbx_strand_id
1 'polypeptide(L)'
;MGCRYPLAMKIRQSPLPAHSIVAQYTADYTDCFRGEFPGTERIPPEKLMAAFWTTMPGWLAFLFKLRNLLVRPFGLKTETNGNREALKEALEKGESLGMMTVAAKTADEMVVSLDDKHLKAYLSVYIEGRNIYLSTLVQYHNKLGVAYFTLIRPFHKIVVKSMFRAVMRAQGFR
;
A
#
# COMPACT_ATOMS: atom_id res chain seq x y z
N MET A 1 9.16 -10.56 -34.77
CA MET A 1 9.11 -11.66 -33.79
C MET A 1 8.47 -11.09 -32.53
N GLY A 2 7.17 -11.38 -32.34
CA GLY A 2 6.40 -10.82 -31.24
C GLY A 2 6.69 -11.56 -29.95
N CYS A 3 7.28 -10.89 -29.00
CA CYS A 3 7.35 -11.39 -27.62
C CYS A 3 5.93 -11.37 -27.02
N ARG A 4 5.24 -12.50 -27.09
CA ARG A 4 4.01 -12.74 -26.32
C ARG A 4 4.42 -12.87 -24.86
N TYR A 5 4.11 -11.86 -24.05
CA TYR A 5 4.08 -12.01 -22.61
C TYR A 5 2.62 -12.23 -22.15
N PRO A 6 2.16 -13.48 -22.02
CA PRO A 6 0.90 -13.76 -21.39
C PRO A 6 1.15 -14.52 -20.08
N LEU A 7 1.57 -13.84 -19.05
CA LEU A 7 1.43 -14.40 -17.70
C LEU A 7 0.77 -13.33 -16.84
N ALA A 8 -0.54 -13.52 -16.66
CA ALA A 8 -1.28 -12.77 -15.65
C ALA A 8 -0.48 -12.85 -14.34
N MET A 9 0.08 -11.73 -13.93
CA MET A 9 0.90 -11.63 -12.72
C MET A 9 0.15 -12.21 -11.54
N LYS A 10 0.65 -13.29 -10.98
CA LYS A 10 0.03 -13.97 -9.83
C LYS A 10 0.46 -13.25 -8.56
N ILE A 11 -0.44 -12.45 -8.00
CA ILE A 11 -0.25 -11.89 -6.68
C ILE A 11 -0.73 -12.91 -5.65
N ARG A 12 0.18 -13.30 -4.75
CA ARG A 12 -0.07 -14.29 -3.70
C ARG A 12 0.18 -13.66 -2.33
N GLN A 13 -0.55 -14.13 -1.34
CA GLN A 13 -0.20 -13.84 0.06
C GLN A 13 1.13 -14.52 0.39
N SER A 14 1.99 -13.83 1.10
CA SER A 14 3.34 -14.26 1.46
C SER A 14 3.61 -13.93 2.93
N PRO A 15 4.50 -14.63 3.60
CA PRO A 15 5.09 -14.15 4.83
C PRO A 15 5.86 -12.84 4.57
N LEU A 16 6.06 -12.08 5.63
CA LEU A 16 6.88 -10.86 5.58
C LEU A 16 8.33 -11.24 5.27
N PRO A 17 8.99 -10.58 4.30
CA PRO A 17 10.40 -10.87 4.02
C PRO A 17 11.29 -10.50 5.21
N ALA A 18 12.20 -11.40 5.58
CA ALA A 18 13.06 -11.22 6.76
C ALA A 18 14.00 -10.00 6.64
N HIS A 19 14.36 -9.62 5.42
CA HIS A 19 15.26 -8.48 5.14
C HIS A 19 14.50 -7.16 4.95
N SER A 20 13.17 -7.17 4.98
CA SER A 20 12.36 -5.96 4.93
C SER A 20 12.50 -5.16 6.24
N ILE A 21 12.60 -3.84 6.13
CA ILE A 21 12.67 -2.92 7.29
C ILE A 21 11.48 -3.13 8.22
N VAL A 22 10.28 -3.31 7.65
CA VAL A 22 9.07 -3.48 8.45
C VAL A 22 9.01 -4.82 9.18
N ALA A 23 9.87 -5.78 8.87
CA ALA A 23 9.98 -7.02 9.66
C ALA A 23 10.43 -6.77 11.10
N GLN A 24 11.06 -5.62 11.36
CA GLN A 24 11.52 -5.23 12.70
C GLN A 24 10.45 -4.43 13.48
N TYR A 25 9.33 -4.08 12.83
CA TYR A 25 8.28 -3.29 13.44
C TYR A 25 7.31 -4.18 14.22
N THR A 26 6.99 -3.76 15.43
CA THR A 26 5.90 -4.38 16.20
C THR A 26 4.56 -3.99 15.59
N ALA A 27 3.66 -4.95 15.40
CA ALA A 27 2.33 -4.68 14.86
C ALA A 27 1.30 -5.66 15.43
N ASP A 28 0.06 -5.18 15.60
CA ASP A 28 -1.08 -6.00 16.01
C ASP A 28 -1.68 -6.78 14.83
N TYR A 29 -1.49 -6.27 13.63
CA TYR A 29 -1.89 -6.92 12.39
C TYR A 29 -0.80 -6.76 11.33
N THR A 30 -0.58 -7.83 10.58
CA THR A 30 0.36 -7.85 9.46
C THR A 30 -0.22 -8.64 8.30
N ASP A 31 -0.13 -8.12 7.09
CA ASP A 31 -0.27 -8.88 5.87
C ASP A 31 0.82 -8.49 4.84
N CYS A 32 1.08 -9.41 3.94
CA CYS A 32 2.04 -9.22 2.87
C CYS A 32 1.56 -9.92 1.60
N PHE A 33 1.70 -9.25 0.48
CA PHE A 33 1.42 -9.79 -0.84
C PHE A 33 2.67 -9.72 -1.70
N ARG A 34 2.99 -10.84 -2.35
CA ARG A 34 4.09 -10.94 -3.29
C ARG A 34 3.58 -11.02 -4.71
N GLY A 35 4.19 -10.23 -5.58
CA GLY A 35 4.06 -10.33 -7.03
C GLY A 35 5.43 -10.48 -7.67
N GLU A 36 5.53 -11.25 -8.75
CA GLU A 36 6.77 -11.39 -9.51
C GLU A 36 6.78 -10.41 -10.68
N PHE A 37 7.86 -9.65 -10.79
CA PHE A 37 8.08 -8.69 -11.85
C PHE A 37 8.62 -9.39 -13.10
N PRO A 38 7.91 -9.34 -14.25
CA PRO A 38 8.35 -10.03 -15.46
C PRO A 38 9.44 -9.26 -16.22
N GLY A 39 9.66 -7.98 -15.94
CA GLY A 39 10.62 -7.12 -16.62
C GLY A 39 12.07 -7.33 -16.14
N THR A 40 13.00 -6.82 -16.93
CA THR A 40 14.45 -6.77 -16.61
C THR A 40 14.86 -5.45 -15.96
N GLU A 41 14.07 -4.40 -16.15
CA GLU A 41 14.36 -3.08 -15.59
C GLU A 41 13.90 -3.02 -14.13
N ARG A 42 14.77 -2.51 -13.28
CA ARG A 42 14.46 -2.27 -11.87
C ARG A 42 13.56 -1.05 -11.74
N ILE A 43 12.40 -1.22 -11.13
CA ILE A 43 11.52 -0.09 -10.78
C ILE A 43 11.89 0.35 -9.36
N PRO A 44 12.19 1.63 -9.12
CA PRO A 44 12.45 2.12 -7.77
C PRO A 44 11.22 1.97 -6.85
N PRO A 45 11.40 1.63 -5.55
CA PRO A 45 10.27 1.42 -4.63
C PRO A 45 9.40 2.67 -4.45
N GLU A 46 9.97 3.87 -4.56
CA GLU A 46 9.23 5.14 -4.50
C GLU A 46 8.25 5.29 -5.68
N LYS A 47 8.61 4.86 -6.88
CA LYS A 47 7.70 4.87 -8.03
C LYS A 47 6.53 3.92 -7.84
N LEU A 48 6.78 2.73 -7.30
CA LEU A 48 5.72 1.77 -6.99
C LEU A 48 4.83 2.26 -5.86
N MET A 49 5.41 2.88 -4.82
CA MET A 49 4.65 3.48 -3.73
C MET A 49 3.77 4.62 -4.24
N ALA A 50 4.31 5.54 -5.04
CA ALA A 50 3.56 6.62 -5.65
C ALA A 50 2.43 6.09 -6.54
N ALA A 51 2.72 5.09 -7.39
CA ALA A 51 1.73 4.45 -8.23
C ALA A 51 0.63 3.76 -7.41
N PHE A 52 0.96 3.13 -6.28
CA PHE A 52 -0.03 2.51 -5.39
C PHE A 52 -1.04 3.54 -4.86
N TRP A 53 -0.59 4.70 -4.45
CA TRP A 53 -1.47 5.74 -3.90
C TRP A 53 -2.22 6.53 -4.97
N THR A 54 -1.72 6.57 -6.19
CA THR A 54 -2.34 7.34 -7.29
C THR A 54 -3.19 6.49 -8.24
N THR A 55 -2.92 5.18 -8.34
CA THR A 55 -3.70 4.25 -9.16
C THR A 55 -4.87 3.71 -8.37
N MET A 56 -6.00 4.41 -8.39
CA MET A 56 -7.20 4.00 -7.67
C MET A 56 -8.27 3.49 -8.64
N PRO A 57 -8.63 2.19 -8.61
CA PRO A 57 -9.77 1.68 -9.35
C PRO A 57 -11.07 2.38 -8.94
N GLY A 58 -11.97 2.65 -9.89
CA GLY A 58 -13.19 3.42 -9.64
C GLY A 58 -14.09 2.84 -8.54
N TRP A 59 -14.22 1.51 -8.46
CA TRP A 59 -14.99 0.83 -7.41
C TRP A 59 -14.42 1.06 -6.01
N LEU A 60 -13.11 1.25 -5.92
CA LEU A 60 -12.42 1.52 -4.65
C LEU A 60 -12.74 2.91 -4.13
N ALA A 61 -12.89 3.90 -5.02
CA ALA A 61 -13.34 5.23 -4.64
C ALA A 61 -14.74 5.20 -3.98
N PHE A 62 -15.62 4.32 -4.44
CA PHE A 62 -16.93 4.09 -3.80
C PHE A 62 -16.77 3.50 -2.39
N LEU A 63 -15.88 2.51 -2.20
CA LEU A 63 -15.62 1.93 -0.88
C LEU A 63 -15.04 2.96 0.10
N PHE A 64 -14.15 3.84 -0.38
CA PHE A 64 -13.63 4.93 0.45
C PHE A 64 -14.72 5.94 0.85
N LYS A 65 -15.64 6.27 -0.06
CA LYS A 65 -16.81 7.12 0.27
C LYS A 65 -17.69 6.45 1.32
N LEU A 66 -17.99 5.16 1.14
CA LEU A 66 -18.78 4.38 2.11
C LEU A 66 -18.07 4.30 3.46
N ARG A 67 -16.76 4.02 3.47
CA ARG A 67 -15.93 4.04 4.70
C ARG A 67 -16.03 5.41 5.38
N ASN A 68 -15.85 6.50 4.64
CA ASN A 68 -15.90 7.85 5.20
C ASN A 68 -17.26 8.18 5.80
N LEU A 69 -18.36 7.72 5.18
CA LEU A 69 -19.70 7.86 5.72
C LEU A 69 -19.87 7.09 7.04
N LEU A 70 -19.38 5.84 7.09
CA LEU A 70 -19.49 4.97 8.27
C LEU A 70 -18.64 5.43 9.45
N VAL A 71 -17.48 6.04 9.18
CA VAL A 71 -16.54 6.45 10.24
C VAL A 71 -16.71 7.90 10.69
N ARG A 72 -17.49 8.70 9.96
CA ARG A 72 -17.76 10.11 10.27
C ARG A 72 -18.26 10.33 11.71
N PRO A 73 -19.21 9.53 12.24
CA PRO A 73 -19.68 9.72 13.62
C PRO A 73 -18.62 9.42 14.68
N PHE A 74 -17.55 8.71 14.33
CA PHE A 74 -16.45 8.36 15.24
C PHE A 74 -15.29 9.38 15.23
N GLY A 75 -15.42 10.49 14.48
CA GLY A 75 -14.40 11.54 14.40
C GLY A 75 -13.09 11.11 13.72
N LEU A 76 -13.13 10.03 12.92
CA LEU A 76 -11.99 9.60 12.13
C LEU A 76 -11.72 10.58 10.98
N LYS A 77 -10.45 10.90 10.77
CA LYS A 77 -10.06 11.81 9.68
C LYS A 77 -10.39 11.17 8.33
N THR A 78 -11.11 11.93 7.50
CA THR A 78 -11.58 11.47 6.19
C THR A 78 -10.90 12.18 5.03
N GLU A 79 -9.92 13.05 5.30
CA GLU A 79 -9.28 13.85 4.28
C GLU A 79 -8.35 13.01 3.40
N THR A 80 -8.87 12.64 2.23
CA THR A 80 -8.10 12.09 1.11
C THR A 80 -8.13 13.05 -0.09
N ASN A 81 -8.54 14.30 0.12
CA ASN A 81 -8.62 15.33 -0.93
C ASN A 81 -7.29 16.06 -1.14
N GLY A 82 -6.16 15.38 -0.96
CA GLY A 82 -4.88 15.89 -1.40
C GLY A 82 -4.78 15.90 -2.93
N ASN A 83 -4.12 16.91 -3.48
CA ASN A 83 -3.73 16.95 -4.89
C ASN A 83 -2.92 15.67 -5.19
N ARG A 84 -3.46 14.77 -6.02
CA ARG A 84 -2.81 13.49 -6.37
C ARG A 84 -1.45 13.68 -7.03
N GLU A 85 -1.30 14.75 -7.80
CA GLU A 85 -0.03 15.09 -8.44
C GLU A 85 1.01 15.50 -7.39
N ALA A 86 0.65 16.33 -6.42
CA ALA A 86 1.52 16.72 -5.33
C ALA A 86 1.90 15.50 -4.45
N LEU A 87 0.96 14.59 -4.20
CA LEU A 87 1.23 13.36 -3.47
C LEU A 87 2.19 12.45 -4.23
N LYS A 88 1.99 12.29 -5.53
CA LYS A 88 2.88 11.52 -6.40
C LYS A 88 4.29 12.09 -6.38
N GLU A 89 4.42 13.39 -6.59
CA GLU A 89 5.71 14.08 -6.61
C GLU A 89 6.44 13.97 -5.27
N ALA A 90 5.74 14.18 -4.15
CA ALA A 90 6.31 14.02 -2.82
C ALA A 90 6.81 12.59 -2.58
N LEU A 91 6.00 11.56 -2.91
CA LEU A 91 6.39 10.17 -2.74
C LEU A 91 7.56 9.76 -3.65
N GLU A 92 7.60 10.22 -4.90
CA GLU A 92 8.72 9.97 -5.81
C GLU A 92 10.02 10.60 -5.29
N LYS A 93 9.94 11.77 -4.66
CA LYS A 93 11.08 12.40 -3.96
C LYS A 93 11.41 11.74 -2.62
N GLY A 94 10.51 10.93 -2.07
CA GLY A 94 10.63 10.35 -0.73
C GLY A 94 10.31 11.34 0.38
N GLU A 95 9.41 12.28 0.11
CA GLU A 95 8.98 13.34 1.04
C GLU A 95 7.61 12.98 1.65
N SER A 96 7.37 13.49 2.84
CA SER A 96 6.09 13.35 3.54
C SER A 96 5.09 14.38 3.06
N LEU A 97 3.80 14.01 3.00
CA LEU A 97 2.72 14.93 2.62
C LEU A 97 1.44 14.67 3.43
N GLY A 98 0.96 15.70 4.09
CA GLY A 98 -0.28 15.64 4.89
C GLY A 98 -0.17 14.64 6.03
N MET A 99 -1.08 13.66 6.08
CA MET A 99 -1.07 12.59 7.10
C MET A 99 -0.11 11.45 6.78
N MET A 100 0.46 11.44 5.57
CA MET A 100 1.38 10.41 5.13
C MET A 100 2.81 10.84 5.43
N THR A 101 3.50 10.03 6.21
CA THR A 101 4.90 10.26 6.57
C THR A 101 5.77 9.15 5.98
N VAL A 102 6.86 9.52 5.32
CA VAL A 102 7.87 8.55 4.90
C VAL A 102 8.65 8.11 6.15
N ALA A 103 8.37 6.89 6.58
CA ALA A 103 8.95 6.33 7.80
C ALA A 103 10.36 5.76 7.57
N ALA A 104 10.60 5.20 6.39
CA ALA A 104 11.92 4.71 5.99
C ALA A 104 12.03 4.64 4.46
N LYS A 105 13.26 4.80 3.95
CA LYS A 105 13.58 4.65 2.53
C LYS A 105 14.99 4.10 2.37
N THR A 106 15.11 3.08 1.53
CA THR A 106 16.37 2.49 1.07
C THR A 106 16.35 2.33 -0.44
N ALA A 107 17.41 1.77 -1.02
CA ALA A 107 17.43 1.46 -2.45
C ALA A 107 16.38 0.41 -2.85
N ASP A 108 16.00 -0.47 -1.93
CA ASP A 108 15.11 -1.62 -2.19
C ASP A 108 13.75 -1.52 -1.49
N GLU A 109 13.58 -0.59 -0.56
CA GLU A 109 12.36 -0.49 0.23
C GLU A 109 11.96 0.95 0.52
N MET A 110 10.66 1.22 0.41
CA MET A 110 10.05 2.44 0.89
C MET A 110 8.89 2.10 1.83
N VAL A 111 8.90 2.73 2.99
CA VAL A 111 7.87 2.58 4.02
C VAL A 111 7.19 3.92 4.25
N VAL A 112 5.88 3.95 4.12
CA VAL A 112 5.06 5.11 4.52
C VAL A 112 4.20 4.74 5.71
N SER A 113 3.93 5.69 6.58
CA SER A 113 3.01 5.54 7.70
C SER A 113 1.88 6.56 7.61
N LEU A 114 0.70 6.11 8.03
CA LEU A 114 -0.45 6.95 8.28
C LEU A 114 -0.81 6.80 9.76
N ASP A 115 -0.81 7.90 10.47
CA ASP A 115 -1.07 7.93 11.90
C ASP A 115 -2.36 8.70 12.20
N ASP A 116 -3.31 8.04 12.86
CA ASP A 116 -4.56 8.64 13.31
C ASP A 116 -4.74 8.34 14.81
N LYS A 117 -5.73 8.97 15.44
CA LYS A 117 -6.06 8.83 16.86
C LYS A 117 -6.31 7.39 17.32
N HIS A 118 -6.69 6.51 16.40
CA HIS A 118 -7.19 5.17 16.72
C HIS A 118 -6.25 4.05 16.30
N LEU A 119 -5.46 4.28 15.26
CA LEU A 119 -4.48 3.32 14.75
C LEU A 119 -3.38 4.01 13.96
N LYS A 120 -2.25 3.34 13.86
CA LYS A 120 -1.17 3.67 12.96
C LYS A 120 -1.00 2.52 11.96
N ALA A 121 -0.97 2.87 10.68
CA ALA A 121 -0.74 1.91 9.60
C ALA A 121 0.60 2.20 8.92
N TYR A 122 1.33 1.15 8.60
CA TYR A 122 2.52 1.20 7.76
C TYR A 122 2.22 0.44 6.46
N LEU A 123 2.63 1.02 5.36
CA LEU A 123 2.64 0.38 4.06
C LEU A 123 4.09 0.34 3.57
N SER A 124 4.58 -0.85 3.24
CA SER A 124 5.92 -1.06 2.68
C SER A 124 5.82 -1.61 1.27
N VAL A 125 6.64 -1.06 0.38
CA VAL A 125 6.99 -1.66 -0.90
C VAL A 125 8.45 -2.08 -0.84
N TYR A 126 8.70 -3.38 -0.83
CA TYR A 126 10.04 -3.97 -0.79
C TYR A 126 10.30 -4.78 -2.05
N ILE A 127 11.49 -4.63 -2.61
CA ILE A 127 11.92 -5.27 -3.86
C ILE A 127 13.11 -6.17 -3.58
N GLU A 128 12.96 -7.45 -3.89
CA GLU A 128 14.02 -8.45 -3.75
C GLU A 128 14.15 -9.24 -5.06
N GLY A 129 15.19 -8.92 -5.80
CA GLY A 129 15.39 -9.47 -7.14
C GLY A 129 14.21 -9.14 -8.06
N ARG A 130 13.45 -10.15 -8.46
CA ARG A 130 12.24 -10.02 -9.29
C ARG A 130 10.94 -9.99 -8.48
N ASN A 131 11.03 -10.13 -7.17
CA ASN A 131 9.85 -10.13 -6.31
C ASN A 131 9.59 -8.72 -5.79
N ILE A 132 8.33 -8.31 -5.87
CA ILE A 132 7.82 -7.10 -5.23
C ILE A 132 6.91 -7.55 -4.11
N TYR A 133 7.20 -7.07 -2.91
CA TYR A 133 6.40 -7.31 -1.72
C TYR A 133 5.68 -6.02 -1.33
N LEU A 134 4.39 -6.14 -1.14
CA LEU A 134 3.55 -5.08 -0.61
C LEU A 134 3.04 -5.53 0.76
N SER A 135 3.52 -4.89 1.81
CA SER A 135 3.23 -5.27 3.19
C SER A 135 2.45 -4.18 3.90
N THR A 136 1.46 -4.58 4.69
CA THR A 136 0.70 -3.68 5.55
C THR A 136 0.84 -4.14 7.00
N LEU A 137 1.21 -3.22 7.88
CA LEU A 137 1.28 -3.43 9.32
C LEU A 137 0.36 -2.40 9.99
N VAL A 138 -0.36 -2.83 11.02
CA VAL A 138 -1.27 -1.95 11.77
C VAL A 138 -1.01 -2.10 13.27
N GLN A 139 -0.88 -0.98 13.95
CA GLN A 139 -0.81 -0.84 15.39
C GLN A 139 -2.09 -0.16 15.87
N TYR A 140 -2.73 -0.70 16.89
CA TYR A 140 -3.93 -0.10 17.46
C TYR A 140 -3.58 0.81 18.63
N HIS A 141 -4.06 2.05 18.60
CA HIS A 141 -3.89 2.98 19.73
C HIS A 141 -4.94 2.76 20.82
N ASN A 142 -6.11 2.22 20.45
CA ASN A 142 -7.23 2.04 21.37
C ASN A 142 -8.24 1.00 20.86
N LYS A 143 -9.23 0.67 21.70
CA LYS A 143 -10.28 -0.31 21.38
C LYS A 143 -11.12 0.05 20.14
N LEU A 144 -11.28 1.34 19.85
CA LEU A 144 -12.01 1.77 18.65
C LEU A 144 -11.21 1.44 17.39
N GLY A 145 -9.88 1.58 17.43
CA GLY A 145 -9.01 1.14 16.33
C GLY A 145 -9.11 -0.36 16.08
N VAL A 146 -9.15 -1.18 17.14
CA VAL A 146 -9.37 -2.62 17.04
C VAL A 146 -10.71 -2.94 16.38
N ALA A 147 -11.80 -2.36 16.89
CA ALA A 147 -13.15 -2.60 16.36
C ALA A 147 -13.27 -2.18 14.89
N TYR A 148 -12.77 -0.98 14.56
CA TYR A 148 -12.75 -0.44 13.21
C TYR A 148 -11.97 -1.33 12.25
N PHE A 149 -10.72 -1.69 12.60
CA PHE A 149 -9.90 -2.48 11.70
C PHE A 149 -10.41 -3.92 11.57
N THR A 150 -10.96 -4.50 12.62
CA THR A 150 -11.61 -5.82 12.56
C THR A 150 -12.75 -5.84 11.55
N LEU A 151 -13.55 -4.78 11.49
CA LEU A 151 -14.65 -4.64 10.53
C LEU A 151 -14.16 -4.52 9.08
N ILE A 152 -13.08 -3.74 8.84
CA ILE A 152 -12.58 -3.53 7.47
C ILE A 152 -11.59 -4.58 6.99
N ARG A 153 -11.02 -5.37 7.89
CA ARG A 153 -9.98 -6.37 7.59
C ARG A 153 -10.30 -7.31 6.42
N PRO A 154 -11.51 -7.89 6.28
CA PRO A 154 -11.81 -8.74 5.12
C PRO A 154 -11.75 -7.99 3.80
N PHE A 155 -12.21 -6.75 3.79
CA PHE A 155 -12.18 -5.88 2.60
C PHE A 155 -10.77 -5.38 2.31
N HIS A 156 -9.98 -5.09 3.35
CA HIS A 156 -8.60 -4.61 3.24
C HIS A 156 -7.76 -5.53 2.35
N LYS A 157 -7.78 -6.83 2.57
CA LYS A 157 -7.03 -7.80 1.75
C LYS A 157 -7.42 -7.76 0.27
N ILE A 158 -8.72 -7.62 -0.01
CA ILE A 158 -9.23 -7.53 -1.39
C ILE A 158 -8.76 -6.23 -2.03
N VAL A 159 -8.86 -5.13 -1.30
CA VAL A 159 -8.44 -3.80 -1.72
C VAL A 159 -6.95 -3.78 -2.06
N VAL A 160 -6.09 -4.18 -1.12
CA VAL A 160 -4.63 -4.17 -1.28
C VAL A 160 -4.22 -5.02 -2.47
N LYS A 161 -4.75 -6.23 -2.58
CA LYS A 161 -4.46 -7.14 -3.70
C LYS A 161 -4.93 -6.58 -5.05
N SER A 162 -6.08 -5.91 -5.08
CA SER A 162 -6.63 -5.29 -6.29
C SER A 162 -5.82 -4.07 -6.72
N MET A 163 -5.44 -3.22 -5.77
CA MET A 163 -4.57 -2.07 -6.03
C MET A 163 -3.20 -2.50 -6.52
N PHE A 164 -2.61 -3.52 -5.89
CA PHE A 164 -1.33 -4.06 -6.34
C PHE A 164 -1.40 -4.53 -7.80
N ARG A 165 -2.47 -5.25 -8.18
CA ARG A 165 -2.69 -5.65 -9.59
C ARG A 165 -2.85 -4.44 -10.51
N ALA A 166 -3.58 -3.43 -10.08
CA ALA A 166 -3.80 -2.22 -10.87
C ALA A 166 -2.50 -1.46 -11.12
N VAL A 167 -1.67 -1.31 -10.09
CA VAL A 167 -0.34 -0.69 -10.19
C VAL A 167 0.53 -1.45 -11.19
N MET A 168 0.60 -2.76 -11.06
CA MET A 168 1.43 -3.56 -11.94
C MET A 168 0.98 -3.47 -13.39
N ARG A 169 -0.34 -3.45 -13.64
CA ARG A 169 -0.89 -3.26 -14.99
C ARG A 169 -0.57 -1.88 -15.56
N ALA A 170 -0.64 -0.83 -14.72
CA ALA A 170 -0.32 0.55 -15.12
C ALA A 170 1.16 0.71 -15.48
N GLN A 171 2.05 -0.08 -14.88
CA GLN A 171 3.47 -0.13 -15.21
C GLN A 171 3.77 -0.98 -16.47
N GLY A 172 2.76 -1.38 -17.24
CA GLY A 172 2.92 -2.13 -18.49
C GLY A 172 2.90 -3.66 -18.33
N PHE A 173 2.57 -4.17 -17.15
CA PHE A 173 2.50 -5.62 -16.89
C PHE A 173 1.05 -6.10 -17.02
N ARG A 174 0.76 -6.71 -18.15
CA ARG A 174 -0.54 -7.35 -18.44
C ARG A 174 -0.48 -8.85 -18.24
#